data_f5a353f3d4045c1250850282955fdf1d
#
_entry.id   f5a353f3d4045c1250850282955fdf1d
#
_cell.length_a   1.000
_cell.length_b   1.000
_cell.length_c   1.000
_cell.angle_alpha   90.00
_cell.angle_beta   90.00
_cell.angle_gamma   90.00
#
_symmetry.space_group_name_H-M   'P 1'
#
loop_
_entity.id
_entity.type
_entity.pdbx_description
1 polymer ?
#
loop_
_entity_poly.entity_id
_entity_poly.type
_entity_poly.pdbx_seq_one_letter_code
_entity_poly.pdbx_strand_id
1 'polypeptide(L)'
;RQRRAEGTRGKKMVTPAAKREAVAHLRGSLEVSERRACSIIAADRSSARYRARRPDDDALRSRLRELADQRRRFGYRRLHVLLRGEGWTMNRKKTQRLYGEEGLTVRRRKSRRRIAVARTPIPRPDGPNSRWSTDFVHDQLANGRRFRVLTIIDDVTKECLAAVPDTSLSGKRVAREMNALIARRGRPGAIVSDNGTEFTSAAVLAFTQAAKLDWRYIAPGKPTQNAFAESFQGRMRDECLNEHLFFSMNHARAVVAGWVEDFNTARPHSAIGYMTPAAYAATLKPQRAPALRHLESSAPPPVATVALTRNSQPRIPVAGG
;
A
#
# COMPACT_ATOMS: atom_id res chain seq x y z
N ARG A 1 47.38 -15.13 40.95
CA ARG A 1 45.95 -14.82 41.24
C ARG A 1 45.31 -13.84 40.22
N GLN A 2 46.08 -13.01 39.48
CA GLN A 2 45.55 -12.03 38.52
C GLN A 2 45.18 -12.62 37.13
N ARG A 3 45.80 -13.69 36.66
CA ARG A 3 45.55 -14.31 35.34
C ARG A 3 44.17 -15.01 35.17
N ARG A 4 43.46 -15.27 36.29
CA ARG A 4 42.17 -15.98 36.25
C ARG A 4 40.95 -15.09 35.94
N ALA A 5 41.10 -13.76 35.88
CA ALA A 5 39.99 -12.83 35.68
C ALA A 5 39.95 -12.21 34.25
N GLU A 6 40.94 -12.44 33.40
CA GLU A 6 41.07 -11.78 32.10
C GLU A 6 40.07 -12.25 31.01
N GLY A 7 39.60 -13.51 31.10
CA GLY A 7 38.66 -14.05 30.10
C GLY A 7 37.26 -13.44 30.15
N THR A 8 36.90 -12.69 31.19
CA THR A 8 35.54 -12.16 31.37
C THR A 8 35.45 -10.60 31.31
N ARG A 9 36.60 -9.94 31.17
CA ARG A 9 36.65 -8.44 31.19
C ARG A 9 36.13 -7.74 29.93
N GLY A 10 35.88 -8.45 28.85
CA GLY A 10 35.54 -7.85 27.54
C GLY A 10 34.05 -7.55 27.29
N LYS A 11 33.12 -8.13 28.03
CA LYS A 11 31.68 -7.90 27.82
C LYS A 11 31.07 -7.19 28.99
N LYS A 12 30.44 -6.02 28.72
CA LYS A 12 29.61 -5.33 29.74
C LYS A 12 28.46 -6.25 30.16
N MET A 13 28.58 -6.85 31.35
CA MET A 13 27.57 -7.75 31.95
C MET A 13 26.43 -6.93 32.56
N VAL A 14 25.65 -6.26 31.71
CA VAL A 14 24.56 -5.33 32.12
C VAL A 14 23.26 -6.07 32.40
N THR A 15 23.07 -7.27 31.82
CA THR A 15 21.81 -8.01 31.94
C THR A 15 21.89 -9.17 32.89
N PRO A 16 20.78 -9.54 33.59
CA PRO A 16 20.75 -10.73 34.44
C PRO A 16 21.11 -12.04 33.72
N ALA A 17 20.80 -12.12 32.41
CA ALA A 17 21.17 -13.27 31.57
C ALA A 17 22.69 -13.38 31.40
N ALA A 18 23.35 -12.29 31.01
CA ALA A 18 24.80 -12.24 30.86
C ALA A 18 25.53 -12.56 32.18
N LYS A 19 24.99 -12.08 33.32
CA LYS A 19 25.52 -12.43 34.63
C LYS A 19 25.39 -13.93 34.96
N ARG A 20 24.26 -14.58 34.60
CA ARG A 20 24.07 -16.04 34.76
C ARG A 20 25.07 -16.84 33.94
N GLU A 21 25.26 -16.47 32.65
CA GLU A 21 26.24 -17.10 31.78
C GLU A 21 27.66 -16.97 32.34
N ALA A 22 28.03 -15.79 32.82
CA ALA A 22 29.34 -15.56 33.43
C ALA A 22 29.53 -16.37 34.70
N VAL A 23 28.53 -16.50 35.58
CA VAL A 23 28.57 -17.36 36.78
C VAL A 23 28.69 -18.82 36.38
N ALA A 24 27.93 -19.29 35.35
CA ALA A 24 28.03 -20.66 34.86
C ALA A 24 29.41 -20.94 34.26
N HIS A 25 29.97 -20.02 33.49
CA HIS A 25 31.32 -20.13 32.94
C HIS A 25 32.40 -20.22 34.03
N LEU A 26 32.35 -19.34 35.05
CA LEU A 26 33.31 -19.40 36.16
C LEU A 26 33.24 -20.73 36.93
N ARG A 27 32.05 -21.27 37.11
CA ARG A 27 31.88 -22.59 37.77
C ARG A 27 32.44 -23.73 36.93
N GLY A 28 32.18 -23.74 35.61
CA GLY A 28 32.63 -24.82 34.73
C GLY A 28 34.11 -24.75 34.38
N SER A 29 34.67 -23.54 34.20
CA SER A 29 36.06 -23.38 33.76
C SER A 29 37.08 -23.30 34.90
N LEU A 30 36.69 -22.82 36.09
CA LEU A 30 37.57 -22.54 37.20
C LEU A 30 37.21 -23.32 38.47
N GLU A 31 36.23 -24.21 38.41
CA GLU A 31 35.75 -25.07 39.51
C GLU A 31 35.48 -24.31 40.84
N VAL A 32 35.14 -23.02 40.75
CA VAL A 32 34.82 -22.19 41.91
C VAL A 32 33.37 -22.42 42.38
N SER A 33 33.16 -22.32 43.69
CA SER A 33 31.82 -22.45 44.26
C SER A 33 30.88 -21.39 43.71
N GLU A 34 29.57 -21.68 43.60
CA GLU A 34 28.53 -20.75 43.14
C GLU A 34 28.57 -19.44 43.95
N ARG A 35 28.73 -19.52 45.26
CA ARG A 35 28.82 -18.34 46.14
C ARG A 35 29.97 -17.41 45.72
N ARG A 36 31.14 -18.00 45.43
CA ARG A 36 32.33 -17.26 45.03
C ARG A 36 32.18 -16.68 43.62
N ALA A 37 31.63 -17.47 42.69
CA ALA A 37 31.35 -16.98 41.34
C ALA A 37 30.35 -15.81 41.32
N CYS A 38 29.27 -15.90 42.09
CA CYS A 38 28.30 -14.81 42.23
C CYS A 38 28.93 -13.55 42.85
N SER A 39 29.80 -13.72 43.86
CA SER A 39 30.52 -12.60 44.46
C SER A 39 31.45 -11.90 43.46
N ILE A 40 32.18 -12.65 42.64
CA ILE A 40 33.11 -12.12 41.61
C ILE A 40 32.35 -11.32 40.54
N ILE A 41 31.18 -11.81 40.12
CA ILE A 41 30.37 -11.20 39.06
C ILE A 41 29.44 -10.07 39.60
N ALA A 42 29.36 -9.91 40.92
CA ALA A 42 28.37 -9.07 41.58
C ALA A 42 26.94 -9.42 41.12
N ALA A 43 26.62 -10.71 41.16
CA ALA A 43 25.30 -11.25 40.82
C ALA A 43 24.63 -11.79 42.09
N ASP A 44 23.31 -11.53 42.20
CA ASP A 44 22.53 -12.17 43.27
C ASP A 44 22.33 -13.66 42.97
N ARG A 45 22.43 -14.50 44.00
CA ARG A 45 22.32 -15.98 43.87
C ARG A 45 20.94 -16.41 43.41
N SER A 46 19.88 -15.71 43.83
CA SER A 46 18.53 -16.02 43.34
C SER A 46 18.40 -15.74 41.84
N SER A 47 19.02 -14.65 41.39
CA SER A 47 19.09 -14.31 39.94
C SER A 47 19.98 -15.30 39.19
N ALA A 48 21.05 -15.81 39.76
CA ALA A 48 21.91 -16.82 39.14
C ALA A 48 21.21 -18.18 38.99
N ARG A 49 20.40 -18.56 39.98
CA ARG A 49 19.58 -19.80 39.97
C ARG A 49 18.28 -19.69 39.18
N TYR A 50 17.92 -18.50 38.72
CA TYR A 50 16.65 -18.32 38.00
C TYR A 50 16.65 -19.16 36.74
N ARG A 51 15.64 -20.01 36.58
CA ARG A 51 15.32 -20.76 35.37
C ARG A 51 14.00 -20.19 34.81
N ALA A 52 13.98 -19.91 33.54
CA ALA A 52 12.74 -19.44 32.89
C ALA A 52 11.70 -20.57 32.95
N ARG A 53 10.56 -20.30 33.59
CA ARG A 53 9.44 -21.26 33.67
C ARG A 53 8.48 -21.10 32.48
N ARG A 54 8.83 -20.25 31.47
CA ARG A 54 7.97 -20.03 30.32
C ARG A 54 8.04 -21.23 29.38
N PRO A 55 6.89 -21.61 28.80
CA PRO A 55 6.87 -22.60 27.72
C PRO A 55 7.82 -22.19 26.61
N ASP A 56 8.38 -23.16 25.95
CA ASP A 56 9.25 -22.92 24.81
C ASP A 56 8.46 -22.26 23.67
N ASP A 57 9.10 -21.31 23.00
CA ASP A 57 8.50 -20.56 21.90
C ASP A 57 8.89 -21.16 20.53
N ASP A 58 9.41 -22.40 20.47
CA ASP A 58 10.03 -22.99 19.29
C ASP A 58 9.08 -23.09 18.10
N ALA A 59 7.86 -23.54 18.29
CA ALA A 59 6.86 -23.60 17.24
C ALA A 59 6.55 -22.18 16.67
N LEU A 60 6.43 -21.20 17.56
CA LEU A 60 6.21 -19.82 17.17
C LEU A 60 7.43 -19.21 16.43
N ARG A 61 8.66 -19.56 16.88
CA ARG A 61 9.91 -19.14 16.24
C ARG A 61 10.03 -19.73 14.83
N SER A 62 9.75 -21.00 14.67
CA SER A 62 9.75 -21.69 13.37
C SER A 62 8.76 -21.05 12.42
N ARG A 63 7.50 -20.83 12.87
CA ARG A 63 6.50 -20.19 12.04
C ARG A 63 6.85 -18.75 11.69
N LEU A 64 7.43 -18.00 12.63
CA LEU A 64 7.90 -16.63 12.39
C LEU A 64 9.01 -16.58 11.33
N ARG A 65 9.96 -17.53 11.34
CA ARG A 65 11.00 -17.67 10.31
C ARG A 65 10.41 -17.98 8.95
N GLU A 66 9.51 -18.96 8.85
CA GLU A 66 8.83 -19.31 7.60
C GLU A 66 8.11 -18.11 6.98
N LEU A 67 7.34 -17.37 7.77
CA LEU A 67 6.67 -16.17 7.31
C LEU A 67 7.64 -15.07 6.90
N ALA A 68 8.77 -14.92 7.58
CA ALA A 68 9.80 -13.95 7.22
C ALA A 68 10.51 -14.33 5.91
N ASP A 69 10.73 -15.61 5.65
CA ASP A 69 11.30 -16.11 4.39
C ASP A 69 10.35 -15.91 3.21
N GLN A 70 9.05 -16.19 3.40
CA GLN A 70 8.02 -15.92 2.40
C GLN A 70 7.83 -14.42 2.12
N ARG A 71 8.06 -13.59 3.13
CA ARG A 71 7.79 -12.15 3.14
C ARG A 71 9.02 -11.35 3.55
N ARG A 72 10.11 -11.46 2.83
CA ARG A 72 11.44 -10.91 3.16
C ARG A 72 11.45 -9.42 3.52
N ARG A 73 10.47 -8.65 3.01
CA ARG A 73 10.36 -7.20 3.26
C ARG A 73 9.37 -6.85 4.38
N PHE A 74 8.80 -7.85 5.06
CA PHE A 74 7.89 -7.61 6.17
C PHE A 74 8.66 -7.43 7.48
N GLY A 75 8.38 -6.32 8.16
CA GLY A 75 8.83 -6.15 9.54
C GLY A 75 7.87 -6.83 10.53
N TYR A 76 8.33 -7.01 11.78
CA TYR A 76 7.61 -7.71 12.85
C TYR A 76 6.13 -7.34 13.02
N ARG A 77 5.73 -6.09 12.69
CA ARG A 77 4.33 -5.65 12.83
C ARG A 77 3.40 -6.37 11.86
N ARG A 78 3.81 -6.52 10.60
CA ARG A 78 3.04 -7.27 9.60
C ARG A 78 3.07 -8.77 9.86
N LEU A 79 4.23 -9.31 10.20
CA LEU A 79 4.36 -10.72 10.58
C LEU A 79 3.49 -11.04 11.80
N HIS A 80 3.40 -10.14 12.78
CA HIS A 80 2.49 -10.29 13.91
C HIS A 80 1.02 -10.36 13.47
N VAL A 81 0.61 -9.54 12.51
CA VAL A 81 -0.77 -9.58 11.98
C VAL A 81 -1.05 -10.90 11.28
N LEU A 82 -0.10 -11.42 10.48
CA LEU A 82 -0.24 -12.72 9.83
C LEU A 82 -0.36 -13.85 10.85
N LEU A 83 0.54 -13.90 11.85
CA LEU A 83 0.47 -14.87 12.93
C LEU A 83 -0.87 -14.80 13.69
N ARG A 84 -1.38 -13.60 13.95
CA ARG A 84 -2.70 -13.42 14.58
C ARG A 84 -3.83 -13.96 13.70
N GLY A 85 -3.74 -13.77 12.38
CA GLY A 85 -4.67 -14.34 11.41
C GLY A 85 -4.66 -15.88 11.38
N GLU A 86 -3.51 -16.50 11.67
CA GLU A 86 -3.34 -17.95 11.82
C GLU A 86 -3.79 -18.49 13.19
N GLY A 87 -4.32 -17.64 14.07
CA GLY A 87 -4.82 -18.04 15.39
C GLY A 87 -3.80 -17.97 16.54
N TRP A 88 -2.55 -17.53 16.27
CA TRP A 88 -1.57 -17.38 17.34
C TRP A 88 -1.95 -16.25 18.30
N THR A 89 -2.14 -16.58 19.57
CA THR A 89 -2.49 -15.61 20.63
C THR A 89 -1.24 -15.16 21.38
N MET A 90 -0.72 -13.97 21.04
CA MET A 90 0.45 -13.41 21.70
C MET A 90 0.46 -11.88 21.68
N ASN A 91 1.24 -11.28 22.57
CA ASN A 91 1.48 -9.85 22.57
C ASN A 91 2.46 -9.46 21.46
N ARG A 92 2.22 -8.31 20.81
CA ARG A 92 3.12 -7.74 19.78
C ARG A 92 4.57 -7.57 20.28
N LYS A 93 4.77 -7.23 21.57
CA LYS A 93 6.11 -7.13 22.17
C LYS A 93 6.86 -8.49 22.14
N LYS A 94 6.14 -9.61 22.32
CA LYS A 94 6.72 -10.96 22.19
C LYS A 94 7.19 -11.21 20.78
N THR A 95 6.36 -10.94 19.76
CA THR A 95 6.74 -11.07 18.35
C THR A 95 7.95 -10.18 18.02
N GLN A 96 7.99 -8.94 18.51
CA GLN A 96 9.12 -8.03 18.29
C GLN A 96 10.42 -8.57 18.89
N ARG A 97 10.37 -9.14 20.10
CA ARG A 97 11.52 -9.73 20.77
C ARG A 97 12.04 -10.94 19.98
N LEU A 98 11.16 -11.89 19.66
CA LEU A 98 11.53 -13.09 18.89
C LEU A 98 12.10 -12.72 17.51
N TYR A 99 11.48 -11.78 16.81
CA TYR A 99 11.94 -11.25 15.53
C TYR A 99 13.37 -10.68 15.61
N GLY A 100 13.72 -10.01 16.71
CA GLY A 100 15.07 -9.52 16.95
C GLY A 100 16.05 -10.62 17.32
N GLU A 101 15.64 -11.58 18.16
CA GLU A 101 16.45 -12.72 18.57
C GLU A 101 16.80 -13.64 17.40
N GLU A 102 15.88 -13.85 16.45
CA GLU A 102 16.07 -14.62 15.22
C GLU A 102 16.83 -13.85 14.11
N GLY A 103 17.23 -12.60 14.35
CA GLY A 103 17.96 -11.81 13.37
C GLY A 103 17.20 -11.41 12.11
N LEU A 104 15.86 -11.50 12.11
CA LEU A 104 14.99 -11.27 10.96
C LEU A 104 14.83 -9.79 10.56
N THR A 105 15.65 -8.91 11.11
CA THR A 105 15.51 -7.46 10.97
C THR A 105 15.70 -6.98 9.53
N VAL A 106 14.66 -6.46 8.89
CA VAL A 106 14.72 -5.89 7.56
C VAL A 106 15.52 -4.58 7.57
N ARG A 107 16.58 -4.52 6.77
CA ARG A 107 17.38 -3.31 6.57
C ARG A 107 16.51 -2.22 5.92
N ARG A 108 16.29 -1.12 6.62
CA ARG A 108 15.64 0.05 6.05
C ARG A 108 16.71 1.01 5.53
N ARG A 109 16.53 1.53 4.31
CA ARG A 109 17.32 2.69 3.85
C ARG A 109 17.06 3.84 4.81
N LYS A 110 18.12 4.39 5.40
CA LYS A 110 18.01 5.64 6.17
C LYS A 110 17.63 6.74 5.19
N SER A 111 16.42 7.27 5.29
CA SER A 111 16.06 8.46 4.52
C SER A 111 16.90 9.64 5.04
N ARG A 112 17.38 10.50 4.13
CA ARG A 112 17.94 11.79 4.54
C ARG A 112 16.89 12.53 5.37
N ARG A 113 17.29 13.17 6.47
CA ARG A 113 16.42 14.06 7.23
C ARG A 113 15.87 15.10 6.28
N ARG A 114 14.59 15.06 6.00
CA ARG A 114 13.91 16.08 5.22
C ARG A 114 13.56 17.21 6.18
N ILE A 115 13.82 18.45 5.78
CA ILE A 115 13.33 19.62 6.49
C ILE A 115 11.79 19.50 6.51
N ALA A 116 11.20 19.63 7.68
CA ALA A 116 9.75 19.61 7.84
C ALA A 116 9.18 20.91 7.26
N VAL A 117 8.75 20.85 6.00
CA VAL A 117 7.96 21.92 5.39
C VAL A 117 6.50 21.66 5.74
N ALA A 118 5.77 22.71 6.15
CA ALA A 118 4.32 22.63 6.33
C ALA A 118 3.67 22.11 5.05
N ARG A 119 2.98 20.98 5.15
CA ARG A 119 2.33 20.34 4.01
C ARG A 119 0.84 20.55 4.15
N THR A 120 0.24 21.17 3.14
CA THR A 120 -1.22 21.16 3.00
C THR A 120 -1.67 19.71 2.82
N PRO A 121 -2.51 19.17 3.72
CA PRO A 121 -3.03 17.82 3.54
C PRO A 121 -3.76 17.71 2.20
N ILE A 122 -3.46 16.66 1.43
CA ILE A 122 -4.26 16.35 0.25
C ILE A 122 -5.66 15.96 0.75
N PRO A 123 -6.74 16.60 0.25
CA PRO A 123 -8.10 16.22 0.62
C PRO A 123 -8.27 14.71 0.43
N ARG A 124 -8.76 14.03 1.45
CA ARG A 124 -9.09 12.61 1.33
C ARG A 124 -10.33 12.48 0.46
N PRO A 125 -10.31 11.64 -0.55
CA PRO A 125 -11.50 11.37 -1.33
C PRO A 125 -12.54 10.64 -0.46
N ASP A 126 -13.82 10.89 -0.70
CA ASP A 126 -14.91 10.56 0.23
C ASP A 126 -15.36 9.08 0.20
N GLY A 127 -15.00 8.32 -0.82
CA GLY A 127 -15.40 6.91 -0.94
C GLY A 127 -14.68 6.16 -2.05
N PRO A 128 -14.92 4.84 -2.20
CA PRO A 128 -14.39 4.03 -3.29
C PRO A 128 -14.67 4.67 -4.65
N ASN A 129 -13.73 4.56 -5.58
CA ASN A 129 -13.78 5.18 -6.91
C ASN A 129 -13.87 6.72 -6.92
N SER A 130 -13.74 7.42 -5.79
CA SER A 130 -13.70 8.88 -5.80
C SER A 130 -12.49 9.41 -6.52
N ARG A 131 -11.35 8.75 -6.40
CA ARG A 131 -10.10 9.13 -7.06
C ARG A 131 -9.20 7.94 -7.30
N TRP A 132 -8.73 7.84 -8.55
CA TRP A 132 -7.68 6.90 -8.93
C TRP A 132 -6.37 7.63 -9.17
N SER A 133 -5.27 7.07 -8.69
CA SER A 133 -3.91 7.52 -8.99
C SER A 133 -3.28 6.55 -9.98
N THR A 134 -2.62 7.08 -11.00
CA THR A 134 -1.94 6.28 -12.02
C THR A 134 -0.52 6.78 -12.26
N ASP A 135 0.38 5.84 -12.58
CA ASP A 135 1.78 6.15 -12.85
C ASP A 135 2.48 4.92 -13.49
N PHE A 136 3.71 5.10 -13.98
CA PHE A 136 4.53 4.04 -14.55
C PHE A 136 5.68 3.64 -13.64
N VAL A 137 5.88 2.33 -13.48
CA VAL A 137 7.08 1.76 -12.87
C VAL A 137 7.95 1.17 -13.96
N HIS A 138 9.25 1.48 -13.94
CA HIS A 138 10.21 1.00 -14.93
C HIS A 138 11.01 -0.17 -14.38
N ASP A 139 11.25 -1.20 -15.22
CA ASP A 139 12.13 -2.32 -14.92
C ASP A 139 12.72 -2.90 -16.21
N GLN A 140 13.48 -3.98 -16.11
CA GLN A 140 14.12 -4.64 -17.25
C GLN A 140 14.06 -6.16 -17.13
N LEU A 141 14.03 -6.83 -18.28
CA LEU A 141 14.20 -8.26 -18.39
C LEU A 141 15.68 -8.66 -18.21
N ALA A 142 15.94 -9.93 -17.95
CA ALA A 142 17.29 -10.49 -17.79
C ALA A 142 18.20 -10.23 -19.00
N ASN A 143 17.63 -10.10 -20.19
CA ASN A 143 18.36 -9.76 -21.42
C ASN A 143 18.58 -8.24 -21.62
N GLY A 144 18.29 -7.41 -20.62
CA GLY A 144 18.45 -5.95 -20.66
C GLY A 144 17.31 -5.18 -21.35
N ARG A 145 16.32 -5.87 -21.96
CA ARG A 145 15.17 -5.20 -22.58
C ARG A 145 14.32 -4.54 -21.51
N ARG A 146 14.11 -3.24 -21.62
CA ARG A 146 13.29 -2.46 -20.68
C ARG A 146 11.81 -2.72 -20.88
N PHE A 147 11.06 -2.71 -19.77
CA PHE A 147 9.60 -2.70 -19.78
C PHE A 147 9.09 -1.72 -18.71
N ARG A 148 7.83 -1.40 -18.82
CA ARG A 148 7.12 -0.55 -17.84
C ARG A 148 5.91 -1.28 -17.32
N VAL A 149 5.48 -0.90 -16.13
CA VAL A 149 4.21 -1.38 -15.56
C VAL A 149 3.31 -0.15 -15.37
N LEU A 150 2.21 -0.08 -16.09
CA LEU A 150 1.14 0.88 -15.82
C LEU A 150 0.43 0.46 -14.54
N THR A 151 0.40 1.33 -13.53
CA THR A 151 -0.25 1.07 -12.25
C THR A 151 -1.43 1.99 -12.06
N ILE A 152 -2.57 1.47 -11.63
CA ILE A 152 -3.78 2.23 -11.31
C ILE A 152 -4.27 1.80 -9.93
N ILE A 153 -4.45 2.75 -9.03
CA ILE A 153 -4.74 2.51 -7.62
C ILE A 153 -5.93 3.35 -7.20
N ASP A 154 -6.83 2.77 -6.44
CA ASP A 154 -7.88 3.52 -5.74
C ASP A 154 -7.28 4.17 -4.48
N ASP A 155 -7.33 5.49 -4.41
CA ASP A 155 -6.74 6.27 -3.32
C ASP A 155 -7.49 6.09 -1.99
N VAL A 156 -8.71 5.61 -2.00
CA VAL A 156 -9.51 5.34 -0.79
C VAL A 156 -9.27 3.93 -0.30
N THR A 157 -9.60 2.95 -1.14
CA THR A 157 -9.53 1.53 -0.76
C THR A 157 -8.11 1.01 -0.67
N LYS A 158 -7.15 1.70 -1.30
CA LYS A 158 -5.74 1.29 -1.47
C LYS A 158 -5.57 0.04 -2.36
N GLU A 159 -6.63 -0.40 -3.03
CA GLU A 159 -6.56 -1.49 -3.98
C GLU A 159 -5.72 -1.10 -5.20
N CYS A 160 -4.86 -2.00 -5.64
CA CYS A 160 -4.30 -1.95 -6.97
C CYS A 160 -5.35 -2.47 -7.95
N LEU A 161 -5.94 -1.57 -8.72
CA LEU A 161 -7.02 -1.87 -9.68
C LEU A 161 -6.49 -2.48 -10.97
N ALA A 162 -5.29 -2.07 -11.37
CA ALA A 162 -4.56 -2.62 -12.50
C ALA A 162 -3.05 -2.44 -12.32
N ALA A 163 -2.29 -3.44 -12.74
CA ALA A 163 -0.85 -3.34 -12.97
C ALA A 163 -0.53 -4.09 -14.28
N VAL A 164 -0.19 -3.35 -15.33
CA VAL A 164 -0.05 -3.87 -16.69
C VAL A 164 1.40 -3.76 -17.14
N PRO A 165 2.21 -4.86 -17.08
CA PRO A 165 3.56 -4.87 -17.60
C PRO A 165 3.55 -4.96 -19.13
N ASP A 166 4.25 -4.04 -19.80
CA ASP A 166 4.48 -4.12 -21.25
C ASP A 166 5.78 -3.38 -21.65
N THR A 167 6.33 -3.74 -22.81
CA THR A 167 7.47 -3.05 -23.40
C THR A 167 7.05 -1.77 -24.14
N SER A 168 5.77 -1.68 -24.51
CA SER A 168 5.20 -0.51 -25.19
C SER A 168 3.85 -0.13 -24.58
N LEU A 169 3.81 0.95 -23.83
CA LEU A 169 2.63 1.52 -23.21
C LEU A 169 2.38 2.91 -23.79
N SER A 170 1.80 2.95 -24.99
CA SER A 170 1.40 4.21 -25.64
C SER A 170 0.11 4.77 -25.01
N GLY A 171 -0.21 6.05 -25.26
CA GLY A 171 -1.47 6.66 -24.80
C GLY A 171 -2.72 5.92 -25.27
N LYS A 172 -2.72 5.35 -26.49
CA LYS A 172 -3.81 4.47 -26.96
C LYS A 172 -3.97 3.24 -26.08
N ARG A 173 -2.84 2.64 -25.65
CA ARG A 173 -2.87 1.48 -24.73
C ARG A 173 -3.40 1.90 -23.36
N VAL A 174 -2.95 3.03 -22.81
CA VAL A 174 -3.44 3.57 -21.55
C VAL A 174 -4.95 3.79 -21.59
N ALA A 175 -5.46 4.46 -22.62
CA ALA A 175 -6.89 4.69 -22.78
C ALA A 175 -7.69 3.38 -22.84
N ARG A 176 -7.18 2.35 -23.53
CA ARG A 176 -7.82 1.03 -23.61
C ARG A 176 -7.88 0.33 -22.24
N GLU A 177 -6.79 0.33 -21.50
CA GLU A 177 -6.75 -0.30 -20.15
C GLU A 177 -7.67 0.44 -19.16
N MET A 178 -7.68 1.78 -19.22
CA MET A 178 -8.61 2.60 -18.43
C MET A 178 -10.06 2.31 -18.76
N ASN A 179 -10.41 2.22 -20.06
CA ASN A 179 -11.77 1.92 -20.48
C ASN A 179 -12.22 0.53 -20.00
N ALA A 180 -11.36 -0.49 -20.14
CA ALA A 180 -11.63 -1.82 -19.62
C ALA A 180 -11.79 -1.86 -18.10
N LEU A 181 -11.02 -1.03 -17.38
CA LEU A 181 -11.14 -0.92 -15.94
C LEU A 181 -12.45 -0.22 -15.53
N ILE A 182 -12.81 0.86 -16.20
CA ILE A 182 -14.08 1.57 -15.97
C ILE A 182 -15.28 0.66 -16.22
N ALA A 183 -15.25 -0.16 -17.25
CA ALA A 183 -16.32 -1.12 -17.54
C ALA A 183 -16.52 -2.14 -16.42
N ARG A 184 -15.44 -2.54 -15.71
CA ARG A 184 -15.49 -3.51 -14.61
C ARG A 184 -15.80 -2.90 -13.24
N ARG A 185 -15.23 -1.72 -12.96
CA ARG A 185 -15.22 -1.12 -11.62
C ARG A 185 -16.18 0.07 -11.47
N GLY A 186 -16.65 0.58 -12.58
CA GLY A 186 -17.38 1.85 -12.63
C GLY A 186 -16.45 3.05 -12.84
N ARG A 187 -17.04 4.18 -13.14
CA ARG A 187 -16.36 5.42 -13.44
C ARG A 187 -15.79 6.05 -12.16
N PRO A 188 -14.50 6.49 -12.16
CA PRO A 188 -13.95 7.25 -11.05
C PRO A 188 -14.44 8.71 -11.06
N GLY A 189 -14.47 9.32 -9.87
CA GLY A 189 -14.74 10.75 -9.74
C GLY A 189 -13.62 11.61 -10.33
N ALA A 190 -12.37 11.22 -10.13
CA ALA A 190 -11.19 11.85 -10.73
C ALA A 190 -10.06 10.83 -10.97
N ILE A 191 -9.18 11.13 -11.92
CA ILE A 191 -7.91 10.42 -12.14
C ILE A 191 -6.77 11.41 -11.93
N VAL A 192 -5.73 10.99 -11.21
CA VAL A 192 -4.52 11.80 -10.99
C VAL A 192 -3.32 11.08 -11.61
N SER A 193 -2.55 11.79 -12.44
CA SER A 193 -1.30 11.30 -13.02
C SER A 193 -0.20 12.35 -12.97
N ASP A 194 1.02 11.95 -13.27
CA ASP A 194 2.09 12.88 -13.65
C ASP A 194 1.83 13.45 -15.07
N ASN A 195 2.76 14.31 -15.52
CA ASN A 195 2.72 14.92 -16.86
C ASN A 195 3.46 14.06 -17.91
N GLY A 196 3.52 12.74 -17.72
CA GLY A 196 4.15 11.85 -18.70
C GLY A 196 3.53 11.99 -20.09
N THR A 197 4.36 11.86 -21.13
CA THR A 197 3.94 12.03 -22.55
C THR A 197 2.80 11.09 -22.93
N GLU A 198 2.74 9.93 -22.32
CA GLU A 198 1.68 8.94 -22.53
C GLU A 198 0.34 9.42 -22.01
N PHE A 199 0.32 10.04 -20.82
CA PHE A 199 -0.90 10.56 -20.18
C PHE A 199 -1.39 11.86 -20.84
N THR A 200 -0.47 12.68 -21.37
CA THR A 200 -0.80 13.93 -22.07
C THR A 200 -1.05 13.75 -23.57
N SER A 201 -1.03 12.52 -24.07
CA SER A 201 -1.23 12.19 -25.49
C SER A 201 -2.64 12.52 -25.98
N ALA A 202 -2.76 12.84 -27.27
CA ALA A 202 -4.06 13.09 -27.90
C ALA A 202 -5.07 11.94 -27.69
N ALA A 203 -4.59 10.68 -27.64
CA ALA A 203 -5.46 9.52 -27.41
C ALA A 203 -6.07 9.52 -26.01
N VAL A 204 -5.31 9.89 -24.98
CA VAL A 204 -5.81 9.98 -23.60
C VAL A 204 -6.72 11.20 -23.46
N LEU A 205 -6.38 12.33 -24.07
CA LEU A 205 -7.24 13.54 -24.06
C LEU A 205 -8.60 13.27 -24.73
N ALA A 206 -8.61 12.64 -25.91
CA ALA A 206 -9.85 12.26 -26.58
C ALA A 206 -10.68 11.27 -25.73
N PHE A 207 -10.02 10.28 -25.10
CA PHE A 207 -10.67 9.33 -24.20
C PHE A 207 -11.29 10.05 -22.98
N THR A 208 -10.57 10.97 -22.34
CA THR A 208 -11.10 11.70 -21.17
C THR A 208 -12.30 12.57 -21.52
N GLN A 209 -12.28 13.20 -22.69
CA GLN A 209 -13.41 13.98 -23.19
C GLN A 209 -14.63 13.10 -23.47
N ALA A 210 -14.44 12.00 -24.23
CA ALA A 210 -15.51 11.07 -24.56
C ALA A 210 -16.14 10.43 -23.32
N ALA A 211 -15.33 10.02 -22.35
CA ALA A 211 -15.77 9.42 -21.10
C ALA A 211 -16.18 10.46 -20.03
N LYS A 212 -16.07 11.76 -20.32
CA LYS A 212 -16.33 12.90 -19.40
C LYS A 212 -15.60 12.73 -18.06
N LEU A 213 -14.33 12.32 -18.07
CA LEU A 213 -13.52 12.07 -16.89
C LEU A 213 -12.82 13.34 -16.41
N ASP A 214 -12.75 13.54 -15.10
CA ASP A 214 -11.91 14.57 -14.48
C ASP A 214 -10.48 14.02 -14.33
N TRP A 215 -9.63 14.31 -15.34
CA TRP A 215 -8.22 13.90 -15.32
C TRP A 215 -7.35 15.07 -14.90
N ARG A 216 -6.69 14.93 -13.76
CA ARG A 216 -5.86 15.96 -13.14
C ARG A 216 -4.40 15.59 -13.23
N TYR A 217 -3.61 16.50 -13.78
CA TYR A 217 -2.16 16.38 -13.82
C TYR A 217 -1.56 17.04 -12.57
N ILE A 218 -0.54 16.41 -11.98
CA ILE A 218 0.18 17.02 -10.86
C ILE A 218 0.98 18.25 -11.35
N ALA A 219 1.09 19.26 -10.49
CA ALA A 219 1.91 20.41 -10.81
C ALA A 219 3.39 20.01 -10.91
N PRO A 220 4.15 20.54 -11.89
CA PRO A 220 5.58 20.28 -12.02
C PRO A 220 6.33 20.51 -10.69
N GLY A 221 7.19 19.58 -10.29
CA GLY A 221 7.95 19.65 -9.05
C GLY A 221 7.15 19.38 -7.77
N LYS A 222 5.86 18.99 -7.85
CA LYS A 222 5.04 18.62 -6.69
C LYS A 222 4.66 17.13 -6.66
N PRO A 223 5.60 16.20 -6.53
CA PRO A 223 5.34 14.76 -6.53
C PRO A 223 4.39 14.33 -5.41
N THR A 224 4.32 15.09 -4.30
CA THR A 224 3.40 14.81 -3.20
C THR A 224 1.93 14.75 -3.62
N GLN A 225 1.55 15.34 -4.75
CA GLN A 225 0.20 15.28 -5.28
C GLN A 225 -0.18 13.89 -5.82
N ASN A 226 0.83 13.03 -6.17
CA ASN A 226 0.64 11.63 -6.54
C ASN A 226 1.22 10.65 -5.49
N ALA A 227 1.23 11.04 -4.22
CA ALA A 227 1.88 10.30 -3.14
C ALA A 227 1.34 8.87 -2.95
N PHE A 228 0.11 8.59 -3.36
CA PHE A 228 -0.48 7.25 -3.28
C PHE A 228 0.15 6.32 -4.30
N ALA A 229 0.27 6.74 -5.57
CA ALA A 229 0.97 5.98 -6.60
C ALA A 229 2.45 5.80 -6.25
N GLU A 230 3.16 6.86 -5.82
CA GLU A 230 4.57 6.76 -5.38
C GLU A 230 4.76 5.76 -4.24
N SER A 231 3.88 5.80 -3.24
CA SER A 231 3.92 4.87 -2.10
C SER A 231 3.66 3.43 -2.51
N PHE A 232 2.76 3.19 -3.46
CA PHE A 232 2.50 1.86 -4.03
C PHE A 232 3.70 1.37 -4.82
N GLN A 233 4.22 2.20 -5.72
CA GLN A 233 5.39 1.87 -6.55
C GLN A 233 6.62 1.52 -5.71
N GLY A 234 6.88 2.26 -4.64
CA GLY A 234 7.94 1.93 -3.70
C GLY A 234 7.79 0.51 -3.13
N ARG A 235 6.56 0.09 -2.82
CA ARG A 235 6.29 -1.28 -2.33
C ARG A 235 6.40 -2.32 -3.44
N MET A 236 5.86 -2.04 -4.64
CA MET A 236 5.99 -2.92 -5.78
C MET A 236 7.47 -3.15 -6.12
N ARG A 237 8.27 -2.09 -6.11
CA ARG A 237 9.71 -2.19 -6.35
C ARG A 237 10.40 -3.02 -5.27
N ASP A 238 10.14 -2.73 -3.99
CA ASP A 238 10.81 -3.42 -2.88
C ASP A 238 10.36 -4.87 -2.68
N GLU A 239 9.09 -5.17 -2.90
CA GLU A 239 8.47 -6.46 -2.54
C GLU A 239 8.22 -7.38 -3.75
N CYS A 240 8.33 -6.86 -4.99
CA CYS A 240 8.12 -7.63 -6.22
C CYS A 240 9.30 -7.47 -7.19
N LEU A 241 9.52 -6.28 -7.74
CA LEU A 241 10.44 -6.11 -8.84
C LEU A 241 11.90 -6.41 -8.45
N ASN A 242 12.36 -5.93 -7.29
CA ASN A 242 13.73 -6.20 -6.80
C ASN A 242 13.95 -7.62 -6.27
N GLU A 243 12.89 -8.41 -6.09
CA GLU A 243 12.98 -9.78 -5.57
C GLU A 243 12.97 -10.82 -6.71
N HIS A 244 12.75 -10.38 -7.97
CA HIS A 244 12.65 -11.28 -9.12
C HIS A 244 13.57 -10.87 -10.26
N LEU A 245 14.08 -11.87 -10.98
CA LEU A 245 14.72 -11.70 -12.27
C LEU A 245 13.74 -12.12 -13.38
N PHE A 246 13.39 -11.19 -14.26
CA PHE A 246 12.36 -11.43 -15.28
C PHE A 246 12.97 -11.98 -16.58
N PHE A 247 12.69 -13.22 -16.92
CA PHE A 247 13.24 -13.86 -18.12
C PHE A 247 12.44 -13.55 -19.39
N SER A 248 11.15 -13.23 -19.26
CA SER A 248 10.28 -12.89 -20.39
C SER A 248 9.13 -11.96 -19.95
N MET A 249 8.46 -11.34 -20.91
CA MET A 249 7.26 -10.53 -20.61
C MET A 249 6.13 -11.36 -20.01
N ASN A 250 5.96 -12.62 -20.42
CA ASN A 250 4.95 -13.49 -19.82
C ASN A 250 5.28 -13.82 -18.38
N HIS A 251 6.56 -14.06 -18.06
CA HIS A 251 7.02 -14.22 -16.67
C HIS A 251 6.76 -12.95 -15.86
N ALA A 252 7.11 -11.77 -16.39
CA ALA A 252 6.85 -10.50 -15.71
C ALA A 252 5.34 -10.28 -15.43
N ARG A 253 4.48 -10.60 -16.40
CA ARG A 253 3.02 -10.52 -16.23
C ARG A 253 2.52 -11.45 -15.15
N ALA A 254 2.96 -12.70 -15.14
CA ALA A 254 2.55 -13.69 -14.13
C ALA A 254 2.98 -13.27 -12.70
N VAL A 255 4.25 -12.87 -12.53
CA VAL A 255 4.78 -12.44 -11.24
C VAL A 255 4.08 -11.18 -10.73
N VAL A 256 3.90 -10.17 -11.58
CA VAL A 256 3.20 -8.93 -11.21
C VAL A 256 1.74 -9.20 -10.86
N ALA A 257 1.05 -10.04 -11.62
CA ALA A 257 -0.35 -10.41 -11.34
C ALA A 257 -0.48 -11.12 -9.99
N GLY A 258 0.37 -12.11 -9.72
CA GLY A 258 0.38 -12.81 -8.42
C GLY A 258 0.70 -11.87 -7.25
N TRP A 259 1.64 -10.94 -7.42
CA TRP A 259 1.94 -9.95 -6.40
C TRP A 259 0.79 -8.96 -6.16
N VAL A 260 0.08 -8.54 -7.20
CA VAL A 260 -1.10 -7.65 -7.07
C VAL A 260 -2.24 -8.36 -6.33
N GLU A 261 -2.48 -9.62 -6.63
CA GLU A 261 -3.48 -10.44 -5.92
C GLU A 261 -3.13 -10.50 -4.42
N ASP A 262 -1.88 -10.85 -4.11
CA ASP A 262 -1.38 -10.84 -2.74
C ASP A 262 -1.48 -9.47 -2.06
N PHE A 263 -1.11 -8.40 -2.78
CA PHE A 263 -1.17 -7.03 -2.29
C PHE A 263 -2.59 -6.65 -1.88
N ASN A 264 -3.59 -7.05 -2.67
CA ASN A 264 -4.98 -6.72 -2.43
C ASN A 264 -5.65 -7.62 -1.38
N THR A 265 -5.32 -8.92 -1.32
CA THR A 265 -6.09 -9.91 -0.55
C THR A 265 -5.38 -10.44 0.69
N ALA A 266 -4.06 -10.48 0.71
CA ALA A 266 -3.29 -11.10 1.79
C ALA A 266 -2.38 -10.14 2.55
N ARG A 267 -1.93 -9.04 1.93
CA ARG A 267 -0.96 -8.12 2.50
C ARG A 267 -1.59 -7.13 3.50
N PRO A 268 -1.15 -7.10 4.79
CA PRO A 268 -1.65 -6.12 5.76
C PRO A 268 -1.12 -4.70 5.48
N HIS A 269 -2.01 -3.70 5.53
CA HIS A 269 -1.71 -2.29 5.28
C HIS A 269 -1.89 -1.43 6.52
N SER A 270 -0.81 -0.83 7.02
CA SER A 270 -0.84 -0.01 8.23
C SER A 270 -1.72 1.25 8.11
N ALA A 271 -1.88 1.78 6.89
CA ALA A 271 -2.69 2.98 6.64
C ALA A 271 -4.21 2.72 6.80
N ILE A 272 -4.63 1.46 6.74
CA ILE A 272 -6.02 1.02 6.87
C ILE A 272 -6.18 0.01 8.02
N GLY A 273 -5.50 0.26 9.13
CA GLY A 273 -5.63 -0.56 10.35
C GLY A 273 -5.10 -1.99 10.22
N TYR A 274 -4.16 -2.25 9.33
CA TYR A 274 -3.63 -3.57 8.98
C TYR A 274 -4.62 -4.51 8.30
N MET A 275 -5.75 -4.01 7.83
CA MET A 275 -6.60 -4.75 6.91
C MET A 275 -5.92 -4.90 5.56
N THR A 276 -6.38 -5.87 4.76
CA THR A 276 -6.03 -5.93 3.34
C THR A 276 -6.86 -4.91 2.56
N PRO A 277 -6.41 -4.38 1.42
CA PRO A 277 -7.18 -3.46 0.60
C PRO A 277 -8.57 -3.98 0.25
N ALA A 278 -8.69 -5.23 -0.18
CA ALA A 278 -9.97 -5.86 -0.52
C ALA A 278 -10.90 -5.96 0.71
N ALA A 279 -10.40 -6.39 1.87
CA ALA A 279 -11.19 -6.43 3.09
C ALA A 279 -11.64 -5.03 3.52
N TYR A 280 -10.77 -4.03 3.39
CA TYR A 280 -11.12 -2.64 3.70
C TYR A 280 -12.17 -2.09 2.72
N ALA A 281 -12.03 -2.36 1.42
CA ALA A 281 -13.02 -1.97 0.42
C ALA A 281 -14.41 -2.56 0.73
N ALA A 282 -14.47 -3.80 1.19
CA ALA A 282 -15.72 -4.45 1.59
C ALA A 282 -16.41 -3.77 2.79
N THR A 283 -15.66 -3.09 3.67
CA THR A 283 -16.24 -2.33 4.80
C THR A 283 -16.80 -0.98 4.41
N LEU A 284 -16.39 -0.44 3.25
CA LEU A 284 -16.87 0.85 2.77
C LEU A 284 -18.20 0.65 2.06
N LYS A 285 -19.24 1.40 2.49
CA LYS A 285 -20.52 1.40 1.77
C LYS A 285 -20.24 1.85 0.31
N PRO A 286 -20.78 1.14 -0.70
CA PRO A 286 -20.68 1.62 -2.06
C PRO A 286 -21.27 3.02 -2.12
N GLN A 287 -20.49 4.00 -2.58
CA GLN A 287 -21.00 5.33 -2.85
C GLN A 287 -22.04 5.14 -3.97
N ARG A 288 -23.31 5.39 -3.68
CA ARG A 288 -24.34 5.44 -4.73
C ARG A 288 -23.79 6.40 -5.80
N ALA A 289 -23.64 5.91 -7.02
CA ALA A 289 -23.40 6.80 -8.14
C ALA A 289 -24.37 7.95 -8.00
N PRO A 290 -23.92 9.23 -8.08
CA PRO A 290 -24.87 10.34 -8.04
C PRO A 290 -25.94 10.01 -9.06
N ALA A 291 -27.15 9.79 -8.59
CA ALA A 291 -28.28 9.57 -9.46
C ALA A 291 -28.22 10.70 -10.46
N LEU A 292 -28.12 10.38 -11.75
CA LEU A 292 -28.35 11.35 -12.79
C LEU A 292 -29.69 11.99 -12.39
N ARG A 293 -29.64 13.20 -11.86
CA ARG A 293 -30.85 14.01 -11.77
C ARG A 293 -31.33 14.08 -13.19
N HIS A 294 -32.34 13.28 -13.51
CA HIS A 294 -33.16 13.57 -14.67
C HIS A 294 -33.51 15.04 -14.46
N LEU A 295 -32.97 15.89 -15.29
CA LEU A 295 -33.57 17.16 -15.59
C LEU A 295 -34.95 16.75 -16.06
N GLU A 296 -35.90 16.74 -15.13
CA GLU A 296 -37.30 16.77 -15.52
C GLU A 296 -37.38 17.95 -16.49
N SER A 297 -37.55 17.60 -17.75
CA SER A 297 -37.96 18.52 -18.79
C SER A 297 -39.18 19.21 -18.24
N SER A 298 -39.01 20.44 -17.73
CA SER A 298 -40.15 21.32 -17.51
C SER A 298 -40.75 21.52 -18.88
N ALA A 299 -41.81 20.78 -19.14
CA ALA A 299 -42.66 21.04 -20.31
C ALA A 299 -43.03 22.53 -20.28
N PRO A 300 -42.91 23.25 -21.40
CA PRO A 300 -43.35 24.61 -21.44
C PRO A 300 -44.87 24.66 -21.10
N PRO A 301 -45.35 25.70 -20.39
CA PRO A 301 -46.75 25.81 -20.05
C PRO A 301 -47.59 25.80 -21.32
N PRO A 302 -48.80 25.17 -21.30
CA PRO A 302 -49.66 25.11 -22.49
C PRO A 302 -49.98 26.52 -22.95
N VAL A 303 -49.70 26.81 -24.21
CA VAL A 303 -50.08 28.06 -24.88
C VAL A 303 -51.61 28.06 -24.92
N ALA A 304 -52.23 29.06 -24.26
CA ALA A 304 -53.68 29.27 -24.30
C ALA A 304 -54.12 29.51 -25.74
N THR A 305 -54.94 28.60 -26.27
CA THR A 305 -55.55 28.72 -27.55
C THR A 305 -56.62 29.84 -27.46
N VAL A 306 -56.34 31.03 -28.04
CA VAL A 306 -57.32 32.09 -28.20
C VAL A 306 -58.37 31.65 -29.21
N ALA A 307 -59.58 31.42 -28.75
CA ALA A 307 -60.73 31.14 -29.59
C ALA A 307 -61.01 32.34 -30.53
N LEU A 308 -60.88 32.14 -31.84
CA LEU A 308 -61.32 33.05 -32.84
C LEU A 308 -62.83 33.03 -32.88
N THR A 309 -63.43 34.01 -32.27
CA THR A 309 -64.85 34.36 -32.51
C THR A 309 -65.02 34.89 -33.92
N ARG A 310 -65.80 34.16 -34.74
CA ARG A 310 -66.37 34.68 -35.98
C ARG A 310 -67.28 35.85 -35.63
N ASN A 311 -67.03 37.01 -36.20
CA ASN A 311 -68.13 37.84 -36.56
C ASN A 311 -67.77 38.86 -37.64
N SER A 312 -68.68 38.91 -38.65
CA SER A 312 -69.19 39.98 -39.52
C SER A 312 -68.21 40.71 -40.42
N GLN A 313 -68.49 40.49 -41.70
CA GLN A 313 -68.17 41.37 -42.81
C GLN A 313 -68.78 42.73 -42.62
N PRO A 314 -68.21 43.83 -43.14
CA PRO A 314 -68.90 44.88 -43.75
C PRO A 314 -68.49 45.12 -45.23
N ARG A 315 -69.52 45.42 -45.95
CA ARG A 315 -69.66 45.78 -47.34
C ARG A 315 -68.67 46.81 -47.89
N ILE A 316 -68.30 46.57 -49.13
CA ILE A 316 -67.63 47.52 -50.04
C ILE A 316 -68.63 48.62 -50.50
N PRO A 317 -68.22 49.86 -50.57
CA PRO A 317 -68.82 50.81 -51.50
C PRO A 317 -67.90 51.02 -52.72
N VAL A 318 -68.48 50.84 -53.88
CA VAL A 318 -68.00 51.29 -55.21
C VAL A 318 -68.26 52.78 -55.35
N ALA A 319 -67.27 53.51 -55.78
CA ALA A 319 -67.39 54.79 -56.56
C ALA A 319 -65.96 55.03 -57.08
N GLY A 320 -65.70 55.19 -58.31
CA GLY A 320 -66.27 56.01 -59.30
C GLY A 320 -65.39 57.22 -59.52
N GLY A 321 -64.69 57.26 -60.64
CA GLY A 321 -63.84 58.32 -61.12
C GLY A 321 -62.61 57.81 -61.80
#